data_aa2cf201b1cb959a739831882a954dcd
#
_entry.id   aa2cf201b1cb959a739831882a954dcd
#
_cell.length_a   1.000
_cell.length_b   1.000
_cell.length_c   1.000
_cell.angle_alpha   90.00
_cell.angle_beta   90.00
_cell.angle_gamma   90.00
#
_symmetry.space_group_name_H-M   'P 1'
#
loop_
_entity.id
_entity.type
_entity.pdbx_description
1 polymer ?
#
loop_
_entity_poly.entity_id
_entity_poly.type
_entity_poly.pdbx_seq_one_letter_code
_entity_poly.pdbx_strand_id
1 'polypeptide(L)'
;MQKLKLIEGEFTSEEFKEVLSNLYSNKIKFYERKDFSSLIRSGENDLIAIKKIDELNQSVKQFLEIFSRAKTNNQKLIVLSEVQIIFKNPEIFNKKNI
;
A
#
# COMPACT_ATOMS: atom_id res chain seq x y z
N MET A 1 5.46 3.15 19.83
CA MET A 1 5.40 2.98 18.37
C MET A 1 6.61 2.21 17.90
N GLN A 2 6.37 1.19 17.10
CA GLN A 2 7.43 0.40 16.48
C GLN A 2 7.69 0.93 15.08
N LYS A 3 8.94 0.86 14.63
CA LYS A 3 9.31 1.29 13.29
C LYS A 3 10.14 0.20 12.63
N LEU A 4 9.78 -0.12 11.39
CA LEU A 4 10.50 -1.11 10.58
C LEU A 4 10.86 -0.48 9.25
N LYS A 5 12.08 -0.73 8.81
CA LYS A 5 12.47 -0.29 7.46
C LYS A 5 11.82 -1.23 6.46
N LEU A 6 11.18 -0.66 5.46
CA LEU A 6 10.55 -1.44 4.40
C LEU A 6 11.43 -1.47 3.16
N ILE A 7 11.88 -0.30 2.72
CA ILE A 7 12.75 -0.17 1.58
C ILE A 7 13.82 0.85 1.93
N GLU A 8 15.08 0.52 1.67
CA GLU A 8 16.16 1.47 1.86
C GLU A 8 17.26 1.12 0.88
N GLY A 9 17.57 2.04 -0.02
CA GLY A 9 18.68 1.82 -0.94
C GLY A 9 18.67 2.69 -2.16
N GLU A 10 19.67 2.47 -2.99
CA GLU A 10 19.81 3.12 -4.27
C GLU A 10 19.48 2.12 -5.35
N PHE A 11 18.60 2.52 -6.26
CA PHE A 11 18.08 1.62 -7.28
C PHE A 11 18.24 2.22 -8.67
N THR A 12 18.46 1.38 -9.65
CA THR A 12 18.30 1.81 -11.05
C THR A 12 16.82 2.04 -11.29
N SER A 13 16.48 2.75 -12.37
CA SER A 13 15.07 2.97 -12.71
C SER A 13 14.32 1.65 -12.87
N GLU A 14 14.95 0.63 -13.48
CA GLU A 14 14.32 -0.68 -13.68
C GLU A 14 14.10 -1.41 -12.35
N GLU A 15 15.09 -1.38 -11.45
CA GLU A 15 14.95 -1.98 -10.13
C GLU A 15 13.85 -1.29 -9.32
N PHE A 16 13.81 0.04 -9.37
CA PHE A 16 12.78 0.81 -8.70
C PHE A 16 11.39 0.39 -9.18
N LYS A 17 11.20 0.30 -10.49
CA LYS A 17 9.93 -0.11 -11.06
C LYS A 17 9.53 -1.50 -10.59
N GLU A 18 10.47 -2.44 -10.59
CA GLU A 18 10.20 -3.81 -10.16
C GLU A 18 9.79 -3.88 -8.69
N VAL A 19 10.56 -3.24 -7.82
CA VAL A 19 10.28 -3.27 -6.37
C VAL A 19 8.94 -2.64 -6.07
N LEU A 20 8.67 -1.45 -6.62
CA LEU A 20 7.42 -0.76 -6.34
C LEU A 20 6.23 -1.46 -6.96
N SER A 21 6.38 -2.00 -8.17
CA SER A 21 5.28 -2.74 -8.82
C SER A 21 4.86 -3.95 -7.99
N ASN A 22 5.82 -4.70 -7.49
CA ASN A 22 5.52 -5.87 -6.66
C ASN A 22 4.85 -5.48 -5.35
N LEU A 23 5.35 -4.42 -4.71
CA LEU A 23 4.80 -3.95 -3.45
C LEU A 23 3.34 -3.49 -3.63
N TYR A 24 3.08 -2.63 -4.60
CA TYR A 24 1.73 -2.11 -4.82
C TYR A 24 0.76 -3.18 -5.34
N SER A 25 1.23 -4.06 -6.22
CA SER A 25 0.41 -5.18 -6.70
C SER A 25 -0.05 -6.06 -5.55
N ASN A 26 0.83 -6.39 -4.62
CA ASN A 26 0.47 -7.21 -3.47
C ASN A 26 -0.53 -6.50 -2.56
N LYS A 27 -0.38 -5.19 -2.36
CA LYS A 27 -1.33 -4.42 -1.55
C LYS A 27 -2.70 -4.35 -2.20
N ILE A 28 -2.73 -4.13 -3.51
CA ILE A 28 -4.00 -4.08 -4.25
C ILE A 28 -4.71 -5.42 -4.16
N LYS A 29 -3.99 -6.53 -4.35
CA LYS A 29 -4.58 -7.86 -4.21
C LYS A 29 -5.14 -8.12 -2.82
N PHE A 30 -4.47 -7.61 -1.80
CA PHE A 30 -4.95 -7.75 -0.44
C PHE A 30 -6.35 -7.11 -0.29
N TYR A 31 -6.53 -5.90 -0.79
CA TYR A 31 -7.81 -5.20 -0.69
C TYR A 31 -8.87 -5.79 -1.63
N GLU A 32 -8.46 -6.30 -2.79
CA GLU A 32 -9.38 -7.01 -3.69
C GLU A 32 -9.95 -8.24 -3.00
N ARG A 33 -9.13 -8.99 -2.26
CA ARG A 33 -9.60 -10.15 -1.50
C ARG A 33 -10.54 -9.73 -0.37
N LYS A 34 -10.27 -8.61 0.29
CA LYS A 34 -11.17 -8.10 1.33
C LYS A 34 -12.54 -7.74 0.76
N ASP A 35 -12.55 -7.09 -0.39
CA ASP A 35 -13.80 -6.72 -1.06
C ASP A 35 -14.57 -7.97 -1.48
N PHE A 36 -13.90 -8.94 -2.09
CA PHE A 36 -14.52 -10.17 -2.51
C PHE A 36 -15.11 -10.94 -1.33
N SER A 37 -14.39 -11.00 -0.21
CA SER A 37 -14.89 -11.65 1.00
C SER A 37 -16.14 -10.96 1.53
N SER A 38 -16.20 -9.63 1.44
CA SER A 38 -17.37 -8.86 1.86
C SER A 38 -18.57 -9.20 0.98
N LEU A 39 -18.35 -9.25 -0.34
CA LEU A 39 -19.42 -9.60 -1.28
C LEU A 39 -20.01 -10.99 -0.98
N ILE A 40 -19.15 -11.96 -0.68
CA ILE A 40 -19.61 -13.31 -0.38
C ILE A 40 -20.38 -13.37 0.94
N ARG A 41 -19.91 -12.67 1.97
CA ARG A 41 -20.55 -12.74 3.29
C ARG A 41 -21.83 -11.93 3.40
N SER A 42 -21.86 -10.73 2.79
CA SER A 42 -22.96 -9.80 2.98
C SER A 42 -23.64 -9.36 1.70
N GLY A 43 -23.12 -9.75 0.55
CA GLY A 43 -23.66 -9.29 -0.73
C GLY A 43 -23.31 -7.84 -1.06
N GLU A 44 -22.45 -7.21 -0.26
CA GLU A 44 -22.10 -5.82 -0.47
C GLU A 44 -20.59 -5.65 -0.54
N ASN A 45 -20.17 -4.65 -1.32
CA ASN A 45 -18.76 -4.31 -1.44
C ASN A 45 -18.20 -3.73 -0.15
N ASP A 46 -16.92 -3.94 0.06
CA ASP A 46 -16.20 -3.28 1.15
C ASP A 46 -15.74 -1.91 0.63
N LEU A 47 -16.48 -0.87 0.99
CA LEU A 47 -16.22 0.47 0.48
C LEU A 47 -14.86 1.02 0.89
N ILE A 48 -14.37 0.62 2.06
CA ILE A 48 -13.04 1.03 2.51
C ILE A 48 -11.97 0.38 1.63
N ALA A 49 -12.14 -0.91 1.32
CA ALA A 49 -11.21 -1.62 0.45
C ALA A 49 -11.20 -1.01 -0.96
N ILE A 50 -12.36 -0.69 -1.51
CA ILE A 50 -12.46 -0.06 -2.83
C ILE A 50 -11.73 1.27 -2.85
N LYS A 51 -11.91 2.08 -1.82
CA LYS A 51 -11.22 3.37 -1.72
C LYS A 51 -9.70 3.18 -1.65
N LYS A 52 -9.24 2.19 -0.88
CA LYS A 52 -7.81 1.89 -0.78
C LYS A 52 -7.24 1.46 -2.13
N ILE A 53 -7.97 0.65 -2.88
CA ILE A 53 -7.54 0.22 -4.22
C ILE A 53 -7.37 1.44 -5.13
N ASP A 54 -8.32 2.36 -5.10
CA ASP A 54 -8.25 3.56 -5.91
C ASP A 54 -7.02 4.42 -5.55
N GLU A 55 -6.78 4.62 -4.26
CA GLU A 55 -5.60 5.36 -3.79
C GLU A 55 -4.29 4.69 -4.22
N LEU A 56 -4.24 3.36 -4.13
CA LEU A 56 -3.06 2.60 -4.54
C LEU A 56 -2.83 2.70 -6.04
N ASN A 57 -3.89 2.65 -6.84
CA ASN A 57 -3.77 2.81 -8.28
C ASN A 57 -3.26 4.20 -8.66
N GLN A 58 -3.64 5.23 -7.92
CA GLN A 58 -3.10 6.57 -8.14
C GLN A 58 -1.61 6.62 -7.81
N SER A 59 -1.18 5.95 -6.74
CA SER A 59 0.23 5.85 -6.40
C SER A 59 1.03 5.12 -7.48
N VAL A 60 0.43 4.08 -8.07
CA VAL A 60 1.06 3.36 -9.19
C VAL A 60 1.32 4.32 -10.36
N LYS A 61 0.35 5.16 -10.72
CA LYS A 61 0.55 6.14 -11.77
C LYS A 61 1.70 7.08 -11.44
N GLN A 62 1.77 7.52 -10.20
CA GLN A 62 2.83 8.43 -9.76
C GLN A 62 4.22 7.79 -9.86
N PHE A 63 4.38 6.56 -9.37
CA PHE A 63 5.71 5.96 -9.42
C PHE A 63 6.11 5.58 -10.86
N LEU A 64 5.16 5.30 -11.74
CA LEU A 64 5.48 5.06 -13.14
C LEU A 64 5.96 6.33 -13.84
N GLU A 65 5.43 7.50 -13.46
CA GLU A 65 5.96 8.78 -13.94
C GLU A 65 7.38 9.02 -13.44
N ILE A 66 7.63 8.72 -12.17
CA ILE A 66 8.97 8.85 -11.58
C ILE A 66 9.95 7.93 -12.31
N PHE A 67 9.53 6.67 -12.57
CA PHE A 67 10.32 5.71 -13.32
C PHE A 67 10.69 6.27 -14.71
N SER A 68 9.71 6.79 -15.43
CA SER A 68 9.94 7.33 -16.77
C SER A 68 10.93 8.50 -16.77
N ARG A 69 10.82 9.38 -15.76
CA ARG A 69 11.74 10.51 -15.65
C ARG A 69 13.16 10.05 -15.34
N ALA A 70 13.30 9.13 -14.41
CA ALA A 70 14.61 8.60 -14.04
C ALA A 70 15.26 7.89 -15.22
N LYS A 71 14.47 7.12 -15.97
CA LYS A 71 14.98 6.38 -17.12
C LYS A 71 15.43 7.36 -18.23
N THR A 72 14.61 8.36 -18.53
CA THR A 72 14.93 9.35 -19.55
C THR A 72 16.19 10.12 -19.22
N ASN A 73 16.40 10.45 -17.93
CA ASN A 73 17.53 11.24 -17.49
C ASN A 73 18.72 10.38 -17.04
N ASN A 74 18.62 9.07 -17.21
CA ASN A 74 19.65 8.11 -16.79
C ASN A 74 20.05 8.31 -15.32
N GLN A 75 19.05 8.46 -14.47
CA GLN A 75 19.24 8.68 -13.05
C GLN A 75 18.92 7.43 -12.24
N LYS A 76 19.65 7.25 -11.15
CA LYS A 76 19.29 6.27 -10.12
C LYS A 76 18.39 6.94 -9.11
N LEU A 77 17.69 6.14 -8.32
CA LEU A 77 16.74 6.62 -7.33
C LEU A 77 17.14 6.14 -5.95
N ILE A 78 17.13 7.05 -5.00
CA ILE A 78 17.30 6.70 -3.60
C ILE A 78 15.90 6.59 -3.01
N VAL A 79 15.58 5.43 -2.46
CA VAL A 79 14.26 5.18 -1.90
C VAL A 79 14.37 4.85 -0.42
N LEU A 80 13.58 5.55 0.38
CA LEU A 80 13.51 5.31 1.81
C LEU A 80 12.06 5.16 2.19
N SER A 81 11.72 4.06 2.84
CA SER A 81 10.36 3.83 3.29
C SER A 81 10.37 3.13 4.64
N GLU A 82 9.47 3.52 5.50
CA GLU A 82 9.40 3.02 6.86
C GLU A 82 7.96 2.61 7.18
N VAL A 83 7.82 1.51 7.87
CA VAL A 83 6.53 1.08 8.39
C VAL A 83 6.45 1.50 9.84
N GLN A 84 5.41 2.23 10.19
CA GLN A 84 5.13 2.63 11.57
C GLN A 84 3.99 1.78 12.10
N ILE A 85 4.20 1.17 13.26
CA ILE A 85 3.22 0.28 13.85
C ILE A 85 2.84 0.81 15.22
N ILE A 86 1.56 0.96 15.42
CA ILE A 86 1.00 1.44 16.69
C ILE A 86 0.05 0.36 17.19
N PHE A 87 0.26 -0.07 18.42
CA PHE A 87 -0.64 -1.03 19.03
C PHE A 87 -1.91 -0.31 19.46
N LYS A 88 -3.03 -0.84 19.02
CA LYS A 88 -4.33 -0.32 19.41
C LYS A 88 -4.99 -1.32 20.32
N ASN A 89 -5.31 -0.89 21.54
CA ASN A 89 -6.00 -1.76 22.49
C ASN A 89 -7.41 -2.07 21.99
N PRO A 90 -7.93 -3.26 22.28
CA PRO A 90 -9.31 -3.59 21.91
C PRO A 90 -10.26 -2.59 22.56
N GLU A 91 -11.28 -2.19 21.84
CA GLU A 91 -12.31 -1.35 22.41
C GLU A 91 -13.08 -2.17 23.40
N ILE A 92 -13.11 -1.69 24.63
CA ILE A 92 -13.96 -2.26 25.61
C ILE A 92 -15.27 -1.59 25.45
N PHE A 93 -16.24 -2.36 24.96
CA PHE A 93 -17.53 -1.87 24.79
C PHE A 93 -18.10 -1.83 26.06
N ASN A 94 -18.06 -0.82 26.64
CA ASN A 94 -18.67 -0.74 27.87
C ASN A 94 -20.08 -0.75 27.81
N LYS A 95 -20.46 -1.66 27.94
CA LYS A 95 -21.68 -1.77 27.85
C LYS A 95 -22.25 -1.35 28.90
N LYS A 96 -21.77 -0.95 29.30
CA LYS A 96 -21.87 -0.66 30.00
C LYS A 96 -22.35 0.04 30.27
N ASN A 97 -22.38 0.07 30.01
CA ASN A 97 -22.59 0.57 30.23
C ASN A 97 -23.39 0.78 30.04
N ILE A 98 -23.72 0.49 29.90
CA ILE A 98 -24.29 0.38 29.86
C ILE A 98 -24.71 0.31 30.16
#